data_3410bee4e303b820730998a7450f5364
#
_entry.id   3410bee4e303b820730998a7450f5364
#
_cell.length_a   1.000
_cell.length_b   1.000
_cell.length_c   1.000
_cell.angle_alpha   90.00
_cell.angle_beta   90.00
_cell.angle_gamma   90.00
#
_symmetry.space_group_name_H-M   'P 1'
#
loop_
_entity.id
_entity.type
_entity.pdbx_description
1 polymer ?
#
loop_
_entity_poly.entity_id
_entity_poly.type
_entity_poly.pdbx_seq_one_letter_code
_entity_poly.pdbx_strand_id
1 'polypeptide(L)'
;MEKKNIDWGSLGFGYMPTDSRYVSVYADGKWDGGQLVSDPNVVMNESAGVLQYAQTCFEGLKAYTTQDGSIVTFRPELNAARMKDTCERLMMPFFPEERFIEALDMLVKANAAYVPPFGSGATLYVRPNVYGTGPVIGVAPAPEYTFRMFCTPVGPYFKGGAKPIKLTVSPYDRAAPQGTGHIKAGLNYAMSLYAGYQAKHAGFAENMFLDAATRTKVEETGGANFLFVTKDGKVVTPKSPTILPSVTRRSLMVVAKDYLGLECEEREVLLDELHDFAECGLCGTAAVISPVGSINNFGEEICFPSGMEEMGPVIKKLYETLTGIQMGVIEAPEGWIHKIM
;
A
#
# COMPACT_ATOMS: atom_id res chain seq x y z
N MET A 1 12.02 13.05 22.84
CA MET A 1 11.75 11.66 23.28
C MET A 1 12.92 10.79 22.83
N GLU A 2 13.44 9.97 23.73
CA GLU A 2 14.52 9.04 23.41
C GLU A 2 14.00 7.93 22.48
N LYS A 3 14.73 7.66 21.39
CA LYS A 3 14.39 6.61 20.44
C LYS A 3 14.89 5.25 20.94
N LYS A 4 14.21 4.18 20.55
CA LYS A 4 14.69 2.80 20.82
C LYS A 4 16.05 2.60 20.17
N ASN A 5 16.92 1.84 20.84
CA ASN A 5 18.23 1.46 20.30
C ASN A 5 18.04 0.37 19.23
N ILE A 6 17.77 0.78 18.01
CA ILE A 6 17.53 -0.08 16.84
C ILE A 6 18.50 0.34 15.73
N ASP A 7 19.12 -0.63 15.09
CA ASP A 7 19.87 -0.38 13.84
C ASP A 7 18.87 -0.18 12.69
N TRP A 8 18.45 1.09 12.50
CA TRP A 8 17.44 1.49 11.52
C TRP A 8 17.83 1.14 10.08
N GLY A 9 19.13 1.16 9.76
CA GLY A 9 19.65 0.86 8.42
C GLY A 9 19.61 -0.63 8.08
N SER A 10 19.68 -1.51 9.08
CA SER A 10 19.64 -2.96 8.88
C SER A 10 18.22 -3.52 8.73
N LEU A 11 17.19 -2.76 9.13
CA LEU A 11 15.81 -3.21 9.07
C LEU A 11 15.41 -3.61 7.65
N GLY A 12 14.59 -4.67 7.55
CA GLY A 12 13.84 -5.05 6.36
C GLY A 12 12.38 -4.65 6.48
N PHE A 13 11.52 -5.28 5.68
CA PHE A 13 10.06 -5.16 5.77
C PHE A 13 9.45 -6.32 6.58
N GLY A 14 10.14 -6.73 7.65
CA GLY A 14 9.71 -7.79 8.56
C GLY A 14 8.95 -7.24 9.78
N TYR A 15 8.14 -8.09 10.41
CA TYR A 15 7.44 -7.73 11.63
C TYR A 15 8.41 -7.66 12.82
N MET A 16 8.44 -6.50 13.49
CA MET A 16 9.05 -6.28 14.78
C MET A 16 7.95 -5.79 15.74
N PRO A 17 7.69 -6.47 16.86
CA PRO A 17 6.67 -6.04 17.81
C PRO A 17 7.05 -4.69 18.45
N THR A 18 6.06 -3.83 18.59
CA THR A 18 6.16 -2.57 19.34
C THR A 18 5.43 -2.70 20.68
N ASP A 19 5.49 -1.68 21.53
CA ASP A 19 4.97 -1.78 22.91
C ASP A 19 3.43 -1.78 22.95
N SER A 20 2.77 -1.10 22.02
CA SER A 20 1.31 -0.90 22.04
C SER A 20 0.64 -1.15 20.69
N ARG A 21 -0.62 -1.57 20.74
CA ARG A 21 -1.57 -1.65 19.63
C ARG A 21 -2.93 -1.14 20.07
N TYR A 22 -3.72 -0.58 19.13
CA TYR A 22 -5.08 -0.14 19.41
C TYR A 22 -6.05 -1.26 19.04
N VAL A 23 -7.08 -1.47 19.87
CA VAL A 23 -8.12 -2.48 19.65
C VAL A 23 -9.49 -1.88 20.01
N SER A 24 -10.48 -2.14 19.15
CA SER A 24 -11.89 -1.86 19.37
C SER A 24 -12.73 -3.03 18.88
N VAL A 25 -13.78 -3.38 19.58
CA VAL A 25 -14.66 -4.51 19.28
C VAL A 25 -16.03 -4.00 18.86
N TYR A 26 -16.57 -4.60 17.80
CA TYR A 26 -17.95 -4.40 17.37
C TYR A 26 -18.80 -5.57 17.82
N ALA A 27 -19.78 -5.29 18.64
CA ALA A 27 -20.79 -6.23 19.10
C ALA A 27 -22.11 -5.47 19.34
N ASP A 28 -23.22 -6.16 19.27
CA ASP A 28 -24.56 -5.57 19.49
C ASP A 28 -24.83 -4.30 18.67
N GLY A 29 -24.36 -4.30 17.42
CA GLY A 29 -24.59 -3.22 16.45
C GLY A 29 -23.72 -1.97 16.64
N LYS A 30 -22.71 -1.98 17.49
CA LYS A 30 -21.86 -0.80 17.77
C LYS A 30 -20.42 -1.15 18.09
N TRP A 31 -19.52 -0.24 17.79
CA TRP A 31 -18.13 -0.26 18.27
C TRP A 31 -18.05 0.18 19.71
N ASP A 32 -17.24 -0.49 20.53
CA ASP A 32 -16.86 -0.03 21.88
C ASP A 32 -15.96 1.22 21.85
N GLY A 33 -15.53 1.70 23.02
CA GLY A 33 -14.65 2.88 23.12
C GLY A 33 -13.26 2.71 22.54
N GLY A 34 -12.81 1.47 22.39
CA GLY A 34 -11.44 1.13 21.99
C GLY A 34 -10.38 1.46 23.04
N GLN A 35 -9.23 0.81 22.96
CA GLN A 35 -8.14 1.01 23.92
C GLN A 35 -6.78 0.58 23.37
N LEU A 36 -5.71 1.05 23.98
CA LEU A 36 -4.36 0.54 23.77
C LEU A 36 -4.14 -0.74 24.61
N VAL A 37 -3.55 -1.76 23.99
CA VAL A 37 -3.18 -3.01 24.65
C VAL A 37 -1.73 -3.38 24.29
N SER A 38 -1.06 -4.19 25.12
CA SER A 38 0.32 -4.62 24.89
C SER A 38 0.45 -6.00 24.25
N ASP A 39 -0.59 -6.86 24.36
CA ASP A 39 -0.53 -8.23 23.82
C ASP A 39 -0.62 -8.22 22.28
N PRO A 40 0.37 -8.76 21.54
CA PRO A 40 0.33 -8.89 20.08
C PRO A 40 -0.57 -10.04 19.61
N ASN A 41 -0.93 -10.96 20.48
CA ASN A 41 -1.70 -12.14 20.11
C ASN A 41 -3.19 -11.81 19.97
N VAL A 42 -3.86 -12.62 19.18
CA VAL A 42 -5.31 -12.57 19.00
C VAL A 42 -5.87 -13.96 19.30
N VAL A 43 -6.74 -14.04 20.31
CA VAL A 43 -7.49 -15.26 20.60
C VAL A 43 -8.88 -15.12 19.98
N MET A 44 -9.32 -16.11 19.23
CA MET A 44 -10.64 -16.11 18.58
C MET A 44 -11.24 -17.51 18.54
N ASN A 45 -12.55 -17.56 18.33
CA ASN A 45 -13.28 -18.84 18.17
C ASN A 45 -12.85 -19.52 16.87
N GLU A 46 -12.78 -20.85 16.85
CA GLU A 46 -12.46 -21.65 15.65
C GLU A 46 -13.41 -21.40 14.46
N SER A 47 -14.64 -21.01 14.71
CA SER A 47 -15.64 -20.67 13.70
C SER A 47 -15.71 -19.16 13.37
N ALA A 48 -14.69 -18.36 13.76
CA ALA A 48 -14.64 -16.94 13.44
C ALA A 48 -14.75 -16.69 11.93
N GLY A 49 -15.53 -15.69 11.52
CA GLY A 49 -15.79 -15.38 10.11
C GLY A 49 -14.53 -15.11 9.28
N VAL A 50 -13.47 -14.58 9.89
CA VAL A 50 -12.18 -14.39 9.21
C VAL A 50 -11.51 -15.73 8.86
N LEU A 51 -11.63 -16.74 9.72
CA LEU A 51 -11.04 -18.06 9.49
C LEU A 51 -11.84 -18.88 8.46
N GLN A 52 -13.16 -18.70 8.42
CA GLN A 52 -14.01 -19.47 7.51
C GLN A 52 -14.11 -18.85 6.12
N TYR A 53 -14.32 -17.54 6.02
CA TYR A 53 -14.69 -16.85 4.78
C TYR A 53 -13.82 -15.65 4.46
N ALA A 54 -12.64 -15.53 5.07
CA ALA A 54 -11.71 -14.40 4.86
C ALA A 54 -12.39 -13.02 5.02
N GLN A 55 -13.33 -12.90 5.96
CA GLN A 55 -13.98 -11.62 6.28
C GLN A 55 -12.99 -10.69 6.96
N THR A 56 -12.12 -10.08 6.17
CA THR A 56 -11.09 -9.15 6.65
C THR A 56 -10.71 -8.14 5.59
N CYS A 57 -10.44 -6.92 6.05
CA CYS A 57 -9.76 -5.89 5.28
C CYS A 57 -8.56 -5.36 6.06
N PHE A 58 -7.65 -4.70 5.36
CA PHE A 58 -6.51 -4.07 6.00
C PHE A 58 -6.11 -2.79 5.30
N GLU A 59 -5.37 -1.97 5.99
CA GLU A 59 -4.75 -0.77 5.45
C GLU A 59 -3.24 -0.76 5.70
N GLY A 60 -2.57 0.15 5.05
CA GLY A 60 -1.15 0.36 5.24
C GLY A 60 -0.79 1.81 5.01
N LEU A 61 -0.25 2.45 6.04
CA LEU A 61 0.26 3.80 6.00
C LEU A 61 1.56 3.89 6.81
N LYS A 62 2.20 5.04 6.80
CA LYS A 62 3.47 5.23 7.48
C LYS A 62 3.44 6.46 8.36
N ALA A 63 4.16 6.41 9.49
CA ALA A 63 4.53 7.58 10.25
C ALA A 63 6.01 7.90 10.01
N TYR A 64 6.30 9.19 9.89
CA TYR A 64 7.60 9.74 9.53
C TYR A 64 8.08 10.71 10.61
N THR A 65 9.38 10.79 10.85
CA THR A 65 9.99 11.95 11.50
C THR A 65 10.39 12.93 10.41
N THR A 66 9.86 14.14 10.45
CA THR A 66 10.18 15.22 9.51
C THR A 66 11.49 15.92 9.86
N GLN A 67 11.96 16.79 8.97
CA GLN A 67 13.20 17.53 9.14
C GLN A 67 13.22 18.39 10.42
N ASP A 68 12.06 18.92 10.85
CA ASP A 68 11.90 19.71 12.08
C ASP A 68 11.72 18.84 13.34
N GLY A 69 11.77 17.51 13.20
CA GLY A 69 11.62 16.55 14.30
C GLY A 69 10.17 16.21 14.66
N SER A 70 9.19 16.78 13.97
CA SER A 70 7.78 16.41 14.16
C SER A 70 7.52 14.97 13.71
N ILE A 71 6.51 14.31 14.30
CA ILE A 71 6.02 13.02 13.83
C ILE A 71 4.70 13.25 13.09
N VAL A 72 4.67 12.79 11.84
CA VAL A 72 3.54 13.00 10.92
C VAL A 72 3.13 11.71 10.23
N THR A 73 1.90 11.69 9.68
CA THR A 73 1.43 10.69 8.71
C THR A 73 0.97 11.39 7.44
N PHE A 74 0.93 10.62 6.35
CA PHE A 74 0.64 11.13 5.03
C PHE A 74 -0.75 10.69 4.58
N ARG A 75 -1.69 11.64 4.42
CA ARG A 75 -3.06 11.47 3.93
C ARG A 75 -3.83 10.31 4.57
N PRO A 76 -3.84 10.18 5.91
CA PRO A 76 -4.46 9.04 6.59
C PRO A 76 -5.99 8.98 6.39
N GLU A 77 -6.64 10.12 6.09
CA GLU A 77 -8.07 10.21 5.76
C GLU A 77 -8.43 9.36 4.54
N LEU A 78 -7.54 9.26 3.56
CA LEU A 78 -7.77 8.42 2.37
C LEU A 78 -7.66 6.91 2.68
N ASN A 79 -6.85 6.55 3.68
CA ASN A 79 -6.81 5.17 4.17
C ASN A 79 -8.09 4.83 4.94
N ALA A 80 -8.57 5.75 5.80
CA ALA A 80 -9.81 5.57 6.55
C ALA A 80 -11.02 5.40 5.60
N ALA A 81 -11.16 6.29 4.62
CA ALA A 81 -12.22 6.22 3.60
C ALA A 81 -12.15 4.91 2.79
N ARG A 82 -10.97 4.50 2.33
CA ARG A 82 -10.81 3.26 1.57
C ARG A 82 -11.08 2.00 2.42
N MET A 83 -10.75 2.02 3.71
CA MET A 83 -11.12 0.95 4.63
C MET A 83 -12.65 0.85 4.77
N LYS A 84 -13.35 1.99 4.85
CA LYS A 84 -14.81 2.04 4.84
C LYS A 84 -15.39 1.41 3.57
N ASP A 85 -14.95 1.83 2.38
CA ASP A 85 -15.38 1.27 1.09
C ASP A 85 -15.16 -0.27 1.06
N THR A 86 -14.03 -0.74 1.58
CA THR A 86 -13.73 -2.17 1.66
C THR A 86 -14.67 -2.90 2.60
N CYS A 87 -14.94 -2.35 3.80
CA CYS A 87 -15.86 -2.94 4.75
C CYS A 87 -17.28 -3.02 4.18
N GLU A 88 -17.77 -1.95 3.58
CA GLU A 88 -19.10 -1.91 2.95
C GLU A 88 -19.24 -2.97 1.86
N ARG A 89 -18.24 -3.10 0.97
CA ARG A 89 -18.26 -4.11 -0.10
C ARG A 89 -18.24 -5.55 0.40
N LEU A 90 -17.64 -5.80 1.58
CA LEU A 90 -17.56 -7.11 2.22
C LEU A 90 -18.67 -7.35 3.26
N MET A 91 -19.68 -6.45 3.34
CA MET A 91 -20.76 -6.53 4.32
C MET A 91 -20.24 -6.59 5.77
N MET A 92 -19.16 -5.85 6.06
CA MET A 92 -18.58 -5.69 7.39
C MET A 92 -18.93 -4.31 7.95
N PRO A 93 -19.06 -4.13 9.28
CA PRO A 93 -19.21 -2.81 9.87
C PRO A 93 -17.94 -2.00 9.64
N PHE A 94 -18.07 -0.80 9.09
CA PHE A 94 -16.93 0.10 8.95
C PHE A 94 -16.57 0.74 10.29
N PHE A 95 -15.28 0.94 10.53
CA PHE A 95 -14.79 1.72 11.65
C PHE A 95 -14.88 3.21 11.30
N PRO A 96 -15.49 4.07 12.16
CA PRO A 96 -15.68 5.49 11.83
C PRO A 96 -14.37 6.20 11.49
N GLU A 97 -14.39 7.05 10.47
CA GLU A 97 -13.17 7.68 9.92
C GLU A 97 -12.49 8.58 10.96
N GLU A 98 -13.24 9.34 11.72
CA GLU A 98 -12.69 10.18 12.80
C GLU A 98 -12.01 9.33 13.88
N ARG A 99 -12.62 8.22 14.25
CA ARG A 99 -12.03 7.28 15.22
C ARG A 99 -10.82 6.54 14.68
N PHE A 100 -10.74 6.34 13.37
CA PHE A 100 -9.53 5.79 12.73
C PHE A 100 -8.34 6.74 12.92
N ILE A 101 -8.56 8.05 12.74
CA ILE A 101 -7.52 9.07 12.95
C ILE A 101 -7.14 9.16 14.44
N GLU A 102 -8.11 9.17 15.35
CA GLU A 102 -7.85 9.14 16.80
C GLU A 102 -7.04 7.90 17.22
N ALA A 103 -7.40 6.71 16.71
CA ALA A 103 -6.68 5.46 16.96
C ALA A 103 -5.24 5.50 16.45
N LEU A 104 -5.05 6.09 15.26
CA LEU A 104 -3.72 6.31 14.65
C LEU A 104 -2.87 7.22 15.55
N ASP A 105 -3.41 8.33 16.01
CA ASP A 105 -2.74 9.27 16.90
C ASP A 105 -2.34 8.60 18.23
N MET A 106 -3.29 7.91 18.86
CA MET A 106 -3.04 7.19 20.10
C MET A 106 -1.93 6.14 19.93
N LEU A 107 -2.01 5.34 18.88
CA LEU A 107 -1.04 4.29 18.60
C LEU A 107 0.36 4.84 18.36
N VAL A 108 0.49 5.84 17.47
CA VAL A 108 1.81 6.40 17.10
C VAL A 108 2.42 7.15 18.28
N LYS A 109 1.65 7.91 19.05
CA LYS A 109 2.10 8.55 20.29
C LYS A 109 2.64 7.53 21.29
N ALA A 110 1.91 6.44 21.52
CA ALA A 110 2.32 5.38 22.46
C ALA A 110 3.60 4.65 21.99
N ASN A 111 3.85 4.61 20.70
CA ASN A 111 5.02 3.96 20.09
C ASN A 111 6.04 4.97 19.50
N ALA A 112 6.02 6.23 19.90
CA ALA A 112 6.85 7.28 19.28
C ALA A 112 8.37 7.00 19.37
N ALA A 113 8.80 6.22 20.35
CA ALA A 113 10.18 5.76 20.45
C ALA A 113 10.61 4.82 19.30
N TYR A 114 9.64 4.18 18.62
CA TYR A 114 9.86 3.31 17.46
C TYR A 114 9.74 4.03 16.12
N VAL A 115 9.34 5.30 16.08
CA VAL A 115 9.38 6.09 14.85
C VAL A 115 10.84 6.39 14.52
N PRO A 116 11.38 5.93 13.36
CA PRO A 116 12.77 6.13 13.02
C PRO A 116 13.14 7.61 12.93
N PRO A 117 14.39 8.00 13.23
CA PRO A 117 14.84 9.38 13.11
C PRO A 117 14.87 9.84 11.64
N PHE A 118 14.72 11.16 11.43
CA PHE A 118 14.89 11.76 10.12
C PHE A 118 16.26 11.41 9.51
N GLY A 119 16.30 11.15 8.21
CA GLY A 119 17.53 10.80 7.49
C GLY A 119 17.97 9.34 7.61
N SER A 120 17.33 8.51 8.45
CA SER A 120 17.65 7.07 8.55
C SER A 120 17.19 6.25 7.34
N GLY A 121 16.31 6.79 6.49
CA GLY A 121 15.64 6.06 5.40
C GLY A 121 14.55 5.07 5.88
N ALA A 122 14.49 4.78 7.18
CA ALA A 122 13.48 3.93 7.79
C ALA A 122 12.21 4.71 8.16
N THR A 123 11.11 3.99 8.35
CA THR A 123 9.79 4.57 8.70
C THR A 123 9.04 3.67 9.67
N LEU A 124 8.04 4.19 10.37
CA LEU A 124 7.12 3.35 11.13
C LEU A 124 5.93 2.97 10.25
N TYR A 125 5.83 1.70 9.88
CA TYR A 125 4.71 1.17 9.13
C TYR A 125 3.54 0.88 10.06
N VAL A 126 2.36 1.38 9.73
CA VAL A 126 1.13 1.18 10.50
C VAL A 126 0.18 0.28 9.72
N ARG A 127 -0.37 -0.73 10.39
CA ARG A 127 -1.26 -1.74 9.85
C ARG A 127 -2.62 -1.76 10.56
N PRO A 128 -3.61 -1.01 10.08
CA PRO A 128 -5.00 -1.17 10.49
C PRO A 128 -5.63 -2.43 9.87
N ASN A 129 -6.49 -3.11 10.62
CA ASN A 129 -7.26 -4.26 10.15
C ASN A 129 -8.69 -4.22 10.75
N VAL A 130 -9.67 -4.69 9.97
CA VAL A 130 -10.99 -5.10 10.48
C VAL A 130 -11.19 -6.57 10.11
N TYR A 131 -11.63 -7.39 11.03
CA TYR A 131 -11.86 -8.80 10.76
C TYR A 131 -13.00 -9.37 11.61
N GLY A 132 -13.76 -10.33 11.04
CA GLY A 132 -14.88 -11.00 11.70
C GLY A 132 -14.38 -11.99 12.75
N THR A 133 -14.68 -11.73 14.01
CA THR A 133 -14.27 -12.55 15.18
C THR A 133 -15.41 -13.41 15.72
N GLY A 134 -16.66 -13.00 15.47
CA GLY A 134 -17.82 -13.75 15.91
C GLY A 134 -17.98 -15.09 15.18
N PRO A 135 -18.58 -16.09 15.85
CA PRO A 135 -18.76 -17.45 15.29
C PRO A 135 -19.78 -17.47 14.17
N VAL A 136 -19.42 -18.10 13.04
CA VAL A 136 -20.30 -18.29 11.90
C VAL A 136 -19.92 -19.58 11.14
N ILE A 137 -20.91 -20.39 10.74
CA ILE A 137 -20.69 -21.58 9.91
C ILE A 137 -21.34 -21.40 8.53
N GLY A 138 -22.55 -20.85 8.46
CA GLY A 138 -23.20 -20.50 7.19
C GLY A 138 -22.50 -19.30 6.54
N VAL A 139 -22.57 -19.18 5.21
CA VAL A 139 -22.03 -18.04 4.48
C VAL A 139 -22.85 -16.80 4.80
N ALA A 140 -22.40 -16.03 5.78
CA ALA A 140 -23.04 -14.81 6.28
C ALA A 140 -22.02 -13.87 6.89
N PRO A 141 -22.33 -12.57 7.04
CA PRO A 141 -21.53 -11.66 7.87
C PRO A 141 -21.39 -12.19 9.29
N ALA A 142 -20.20 -12.06 9.89
CA ALA A 142 -19.98 -12.42 11.28
C ALA A 142 -20.82 -11.53 12.23
N PRO A 143 -21.26 -12.02 13.39
CA PRO A 143 -22.01 -11.22 14.34
C PRO A 143 -21.14 -10.21 15.11
N GLU A 144 -19.82 -10.43 15.16
CA GLU A 144 -18.86 -9.59 15.87
C GLU A 144 -17.62 -9.35 15.02
N TYR A 145 -16.99 -8.18 15.20
CA TYR A 145 -15.77 -7.81 14.50
C TYR A 145 -14.78 -7.12 15.44
N THR A 146 -13.51 -7.18 15.08
CA THR A 146 -12.46 -6.44 15.74
C THR A 146 -11.77 -5.49 14.76
N PHE A 147 -11.67 -4.21 15.14
CA PHE A 147 -10.71 -3.27 14.57
C PHE A 147 -9.43 -3.34 15.37
N ARG A 148 -8.31 -3.58 14.72
CA ARG A 148 -7.00 -3.60 15.36
C ARG A 148 -6.01 -2.80 14.52
N MET A 149 -5.25 -1.92 15.17
CA MET A 149 -4.19 -1.16 14.53
C MET A 149 -2.88 -1.41 15.28
N PHE A 150 -1.85 -1.87 14.58
CA PHE A 150 -0.51 -2.06 15.13
C PHE A 150 0.53 -1.41 14.22
N CYS A 151 1.76 -1.29 14.69
CA CYS A 151 2.85 -0.72 13.91
C CYS A 151 4.12 -1.54 14.07
N THR A 152 5.03 -1.36 13.11
CA THR A 152 6.35 -1.97 13.09
C THR A 152 7.34 -1.04 12.40
N PRO A 153 8.54 -0.80 12.94
CA PRO A 153 9.56 -0.06 12.22
C PRO A 153 10.03 -0.90 11.02
N VAL A 154 10.16 -0.26 9.88
CA VAL A 154 10.64 -0.87 8.63
C VAL A 154 11.79 -0.06 8.07
N GLY A 155 12.75 -0.74 7.50
CA GLY A 155 13.93 -0.12 6.89
C GLY A 155 13.65 0.52 5.55
N PRO A 156 14.69 1.12 4.95
CA PRO A 156 14.61 1.58 3.58
C PRO A 156 14.21 0.42 2.66
N TYR A 157 13.19 0.63 1.84
CA TYR A 157 12.73 -0.41 0.93
C TYR A 157 13.83 -0.86 -0.05
N PHE A 158 14.64 0.11 -0.49
CA PHE A 158 15.80 -0.15 -1.33
C PHE A 158 17.09 0.00 -0.54
N LYS A 159 17.69 -1.13 -0.13
CA LYS A 159 19.04 -1.13 0.44
C LYS A 159 20.05 -0.89 -0.70
N GLY A 160 20.76 0.24 -0.66
CA GLY A 160 21.76 0.59 -1.67
C GLY A 160 21.25 1.31 -2.92
N GLY A 161 20.03 1.88 -2.86
CA GLY A 161 19.39 2.63 -3.95
C GLY A 161 18.31 1.83 -4.69
N ALA A 162 17.40 2.56 -5.32
CA ALA A 162 16.29 1.97 -6.08
C ALA A 162 16.78 1.52 -7.46
N LYS A 163 17.19 0.25 -7.59
CA LYS A 163 17.52 -0.33 -8.90
C LYS A 163 16.27 -0.81 -9.61
N PRO A 164 16.18 -0.65 -10.94
CA PRO A 164 15.07 -1.17 -11.74
C PRO A 164 14.94 -2.70 -11.61
N ILE A 165 13.69 -3.13 -11.52
CA ILE A 165 13.32 -4.54 -11.38
C ILE A 165 12.78 -5.11 -12.68
N LYS A 166 12.81 -6.43 -12.79
CA LYS A 166 12.20 -7.19 -13.89
C LYS A 166 10.88 -7.78 -13.44
N LEU A 167 9.85 -7.63 -14.27
CA LEU A 167 8.53 -8.22 -14.06
C LEU A 167 8.24 -9.30 -15.09
N THR A 168 7.21 -10.11 -14.82
CA THR A 168 6.62 -11.02 -15.82
C THR A 168 5.11 -10.86 -15.85
N VAL A 169 4.52 -11.02 -17.02
CA VAL A 169 3.06 -11.07 -17.16
C VAL A 169 2.55 -12.37 -16.53
N SER A 170 1.55 -12.26 -15.66
CA SER A 170 0.94 -13.41 -14.98
C SER A 170 0.05 -14.20 -15.94
N PRO A 171 0.14 -15.55 -15.97
CA PRO A 171 -0.85 -16.37 -16.64
C PRO A 171 -2.18 -16.48 -15.85
N TYR A 172 -2.20 -15.98 -14.60
CA TYR A 172 -3.36 -16.03 -13.71
C TYR A 172 -3.99 -14.66 -13.58
N ASP A 173 -5.29 -14.64 -13.22
CA ASP A 173 -6.02 -13.42 -12.91
C ASP A 173 -5.83 -13.04 -11.44
N ARG A 174 -5.82 -11.73 -11.16
CA ARG A 174 -5.80 -11.20 -9.79
C ARG A 174 -7.21 -11.05 -9.21
N ALA A 175 -8.16 -10.65 -10.04
CA ALA A 175 -9.53 -10.39 -9.63
C ALA A 175 -10.50 -10.61 -10.80
N ALA A 176 -11.73 -11.04 -10.50
CA ALA A 176 -12.79 -11.09 -11.49
C ALA A 176 -13.17 -9.68 -11.97
N PRO A 177 -13.71 -9.53 -13.22
CA PRO A 177 -14.01 -8.21 -13.82
C PRO A 177 -14.96 -7.33 -13.00
N GLN A 178 -15.91 -7.95 -12.28
CA GLN A 178 -16.84 -7.25 -11.36
C GLN A 178 -16.70 -7.79 -9.93
N GLY A 179 -15.49 -8.23 -9.57
CA GLY A 179 -15.18 -8.81 -8.28
C GLY A 179 -14.77 -7.77 -7.23
N THR A 180 -13.72 -8.10 -6.53
CA THR A 180 -13.23 -7.38 -5.35
C THR A 180 -11.88 -6.67 -5.56
N GLY A 181 -11.38 -6.61 -6.81
CA GLY A 181 -10.06 -6.08 -7.10
C GLY A 181 -9.82 -4.65 -6.61
N HIS A 182 -10.86 -3.82 -6.61
CA HIS A 182 -10.81 -2.41 -6.21
C HIS A 182 -10.79 -2.18 -4.69
N ILE A 183 -10.98 -3.21 -3.88
CA ILE A 183 -10.98 -3.09 -2.41
C ILE A 183 -9.73 -3.72 -1.79
N LYS A 184 -9.40 -3.28 -0.56
CA LYS A 184 -8.19 -3.74 0.14
C LYS A 184 -8.50 -4.94 1.06
N ALA A 185 -8.98 -6.01 0.44
CA ALA A 185 -9.38 -7.25 1.10
C ALA A 185 -8.25 -8.29 1.08
N GLY A 186 -8.04 -9.00 2.18
CA GLY A 186 -7.02 -10.04 2.30
C GLY A 186 -7.10 -11.11 1.21
N LEU A 187 -8.32 -11.45 0.77
CA LEU A 187 -8.56 -12.44 -0.28
C LEU A 187 -7.87 -12.10 -1.62
N ASN A 188 -7.80 -10.83 -2.02
CA ASN A 188 -7.13 -10.41 -3.26
C ASN A 188 -5.62 -10.66 -3.19
N TYR A 189 -5.03 -10.52 -2.00
CA TYR A 189 -3.60 -10.75 -1.77
C TYR A 189 -3.31 -12.25 -1.69
N ALA A 190 -4.16 -13.03 -1.07
CA ALA A 190 -4.04 -14.49 -1.08
C ALA A 190 -4.10 -15.07 -2.51
N MET A 191 -4.98 -14.54 -3.37
CA MET A 191 -5.05 -14.90 -4.79
C MET A 191 -3.74 -14.66 -5.56
N SER A 192 -3.01 -13.59 -5.24
CA SER A 192 -1.76 -13.24 -5.93
C SER A 192 -0.52 -13.99 -5.42
N LEU A 193 -0.60 -14.70 -4.28
CA LEU A 193 0.57 -15.37 -3.70
C LEU A 193 1.17 -16.43 -4.61
N TYR A 194 0.35 -17.28 -5.25
CA TYR A 194 0.85 -18.33 -6.11
C TYR A 194 1.57 -17.76 -7.34
N ALA A 195 0.97 -16.78 -8.01
CA ALA A 195 1.59 -16.10 -9.14
C ALA A 195 2.92 -15.42 -8.73
N GLY A 196 2.94 -14.71 -7.60
CA GLY A 196 4.15 -14.08 -7.06
C GLY A 196 5.25 -15.09 -6.72
N TYR A 197 4.88 -16.25 -6.17
CA TYR A 197 5.83 -17.33 -5.93
C TYR A 197 6.46 -17.84 -7.23
N GLN A 198 5.64 -18.09 -8.26
CA GLN A 198 6.13 -18.55 -9.57
C GLN A 198 7.06 -17.52 -10.24
N ALA A 199 6.69 -16.24 -10.22
CA ALA A 199 7.53 -15.17 -10.75
C ALA A 199 8.91 -15.13 -10.09
N LYS A 200 8.95 -15.17 -8.75
CA LYS A 200 10.22 -15.18 -8.01
C LYS A 200 11.10 -16.37 -8.33
N HIS A 201 10.53 -17.58 -8.46
CA HIS A 201 11.27 -18.78 -8.84
C HIS A 201 11.78 -18.73 -10.28
N ALA A 202 11.11 -17.98 -11.16
CA ALA A 202 11.55 -17.72 -12.52
C ALA A 202 12.56 -16.54 -12.64
N GLY A 203 12.94 -15.92 -11.50
CA GLY A 203 13.93 -14.84 -11.48
C GLY A 203 13.37 -13.43 -11.66
N PHE A 204 12.04 -13.26 -11.59
CA PHE A 204 11.38 -11.96 -11.65
C PHE A 204 11.06 -11.43 -10.24
N ALA A 205 11.00 -10.11 -10.11
CA ALA A 205 10.69 -9.48 -8.82
C ALA A 205 9.20 -9.54 -8.47
N GLU A 206 8.31 -9.43 -9.46
CA GLU A 206 6.86 -9.35 -9.28
C GLU A 206 6.12 -9.72 -10.58
N ASN A 207 4.80 -9.90 -10.51
CA ASN A 207 3.91 -10.11 -11.65
C ASN A 207 3.22 -8.81 -12.07
N MET A 208 3.01 -8.65 -13.37
CA MET A 208 1.98 -7.79 -13.93
C MET A 208 0.72 -8.61 -14.20
N PHE A 209 -0.42 -8.18 -13.67
CA PHE A 209 -1.71 -8.78 -13.98
C PHE A 209 -2.40 -8.00 -15.10
N LEU A 210 -3.11 -8.74 -15.93
CA LEU A 210 -3.96 -8.20 -16.98
C LEU A 210 -5.43 -8.29 -16.58
N ASP A 211 -6.28 -7.51 -17.24
CA ASP A 211 -7.72 -7.60 -17.07
C ASP A 211 -8.23 -9.03 -17.33
N ALA A 212 -9.05 -9.54 -16.43
CA ALA A 212 -9.52 -10.92 -16.49
C ALA A 212 -10.54 -11.17 -17.63
N ALA A 213 -11.13 -10.12 -18.20
CA ALA A 213 -12.13 -10.26 -19.25
C ALA A 213 -11.51 -10.48 -20.64
N THR A 214 -10.47 -9.74 -20.98
CA THR A 214 -9.88 -9.77 -22.33
C THR A 214 -8.40 -10.15 -22.35
N ARG A 215 -7.71 -9.99 -21.21
CA ARG A 215 -6.25 -10.19 -21.05
C ARG A 215 -5.41 -9.34 -22.00
N THR A 216 -5.93 -8.17 -22.35
CA THR A 216 -5.26 -7.21 -23.25
C THR A 216 -4.88 -5.91 -22.56
N LYS A 217 -5.41 -5.66 -21.34
CA LYS A 217 -5.22 -4.41 -20.62
C LYS A 217 -4.40 -4.64 -19.37
N VAL A 218 -3.45 -3.74 -19.12
CA VAL A 218 -2.63 -3.75 -17.90
C VAL A 218 -3.48 -3.30 -16.73
N GLU A 219 -3.43 -4.04 -15.63
CA GLU A 219 -4.06 -3.65 -14.36
C GLU A 219 -3.00 -3.22 -13.34
N GLU A 220 -2.66 -4.06 -12.40
CA GLU A 220 -1.69 -3.79 -11.34
C GLU A 220 -0.86 -5.03 -11.02
N THR A 221 0.07 -4.94 -10.09
CA THR A 221 0.78 -6.09 -9.53
C THR A 221 0.02 -6.68 -8.33
N GLY A 222 0.60 -7.67 -7.66
CA GLY A 222 0.05 -8.22 -6.41
C GLY A 222 -0.06 -7.19 -5.27
N GLY A 223 0.72 -6.11 -5.29
CA GLY A 223 0.78 -5.14 -4.19
C GLY A 223 1.02 -3.67 -4.57
N ALA A 224 1.10 -3.33 -5.86
CA ALA A 224 1.42 -1.97 -6.32
C ALA A 224 0.75 -1.63 -7.65
N ASN A 225 0.46 -0.34 -7.87
CA ASN A 225 -0.10 0.17 -9.11
C ASN A 225 1.02 0.58 -10.08
N PHE A 226 0.73 0.58 -11.39
CA PHE A 226 1.65 1.05 -12.41
C PHE A 226 1.60 2.55 -12.63
N LEU A 227 2.76 3.13 -12.92
CA LEU A 227 2.96 4.42 -13.56
C LEU A 227 3.85 4.20 -14.78
N PHE A 228 3.44 4.74 -15.91
CA PHE A 228 4.21 4.77 -17.14
C PHE A 228 4.55 6.22 -17.50
N VAL A 229 5.64 6.42 -18.22
CA VAL A 229 6.00 7.71 -18.81
C VAL A 229 6.15 7.54 -20.31
N THR A 230 5.42 8.33 -21.07
CA THR A 230 5.51 8.32 -22.54
C THR A 230 6.83 8.93 -23.00
N LYS A 231 7.21 8.73 -24.27
CA LYS A 231 8.43 9.30 -24.87
C LYS A 231 8.44 10.84 -24.91
N ASP A 232 7.26 11.46 -24.88
CA ASP A 232 7.08 12.92 -24.77
C ASP A 232 6.94 13.41 -23.32
N GLY A 233 7.09 12.53 -22.32
CA GLY A 233 7.19 12.89 -20.90
C GLY A 233 5.85 12.96 -20.15
N LYS A 234 4.74 12.51 -20.73
CA LYS A 234 3.44 12.43 -20.08
C LYS A 234 3.39 11.24 -19.11
N VAL A 235 2.80 11.44 -17.93
CA VAL A 235 2.58 10.37 -16.94
C VAL A 235 1.24 9.69 -17.19
N VAL A 236 1.27 8.37 -17.35
CA VAL A 236 0.07 7.54 -17.61
C VAL A 236 -0.07 6.49 -16.52
N THR A 237 -1.27 6.28 -16.01
CA THR A 237 -1.58 5.19 -15.09
C THR A 237 -2.80 4.40 -15.55
N PRO A 238 -2.79 3.06 -15.43
CA PRO A 238 -3.94 2.25 -15.79
C PRO A 238 -5.18 2.59 -14.97
N LYS A 239 -6.33 2.63 -15.65
CA LYS A 239 -7.67 2.77 -15.07
C LYS A 239 -8.49 1.54 -15.36
N SER A 240 -8.99 0.90 -14.30
CA SER A 240 -9.88 -0.25 -14.37
C SER A 240 -10.75 -0.30 -13.11
N PRO A 241 -11.97 -0.84 -13.17
CA PRO A 241 -12.82 -1.04 -11.99
C PRO A 241 -12.27 -2.10 -11.02
N THR A 242 -11.23 -2.83 -11.39
CA THR A 242 -10.60 -3.87 -10.58
C THR A 242 -9.26 -3.47 -9.99
N ILE A 243 -8.73 -2.28 -10.30
CA ILE A 243 -7.50 -1.74 -9.73
C ILE A 243 -7.78 -1.08 -8.37
N LEU A 244 -6.94 -1.37 -7.38
CA LEU A 244 -7.01 -0.71 -6.07
C LEU A 244 -6.77 0.80 -6.20
N PRO A 245 -7.66 1.68 -5.66
CA PRO A 245 -7.47 3.13 -5.66
C PRO A 245 -6.34 3.53 -4.68
N SER A 246 -5.10 3.47 -5.15
CA SER A 246 -3.90 3.74 -4.35
C SER A 246 -3.81 5.20 -3.91
N VAL A 247 -3.55 5.43 -2.62
CA VAL A 247 -3.25 6.76 -2.07
C VAL A 247 -1.99 7.32 -2.70
N THR A 248 -0.94 6.50 -2.83
CA THR A 248 0.33 6.91 -3.44
C THR A 248 0.15 7.29 -4.91
N ARG A 249 -0.54 6.48 -5.71
CA ARG A 249 -0.81 6.77 -7.12
C ARG A 249 -1.54 8.10 -7.29
N ARG A 250 -2.65 8.31 -6.56
CA ARG A 250 -3.40 9.57 -6.59
C ARG A 250 -2.55 10.78 -6.21
N SER A 251 -1.66 10.62 -5.23
CA SER A 251 -0.75 11.68 -4.82
C SER A 251 0.32 11.95 -5.87
N LEU A 252 0.88 10.92 -6.51
CA LEU A 252 1.88 11.08 -7.58
C LEU A 252 1.31 11.75 -8.83
N MET A 253 0.03 11.54 -9.16
CA MET A 253 -0.63 12.27 -10.26
C MET A 253 -0.75 13.77 -9.97
N VAL A 254 -1.02 14.15 -8.72
CA VAL A 254 -1.01 15.57 -8.30
C VAL A 254 0.42 16.12 -8.32
N VAL A 255 1.39 15.37 -7.80
CA VAL A 255 2.81 15.77 -7.82
C VAL A 255 3.31 15.98 -9.26
N ALA A 256 2.98 15.08 -10.16
CA ALA A 256 3.35 15.20 -11.58
C ALA A 256 2.81 16.49 -12.18
N LYS A 257 1.54 16.80 -11.95
CA LYS A 257 0.89 17.98 -12.50
C LYS A 257 1.34 19.28 -11.82
N ASP A 258 1.22 19.35 -10.49
CA ASP A 258 1.28 20.62 -9.77
C ASP A 258 2.73 21.01 -9.37
N TYR A 259 3.63 20.01 -9.20
CA TYR A 259 5.03 20.27 -8.84
C TYR A 259 5.99 20.16 -10.02
N LEU A 260 5.69 19.26 -10.97
CA LEU A 260 6.59 19.01 -12.11
C LEU A 260 6.07 19.57 -13.44
N GLY A 261 4.82 20.07 -13.47
CA GLY A 261 4.21 20.63 -14.69
C GLY A 261 4.01 19.61 -15.81
N LEU A 262 3.86 18.33 -15.46
CA LEU A 262 3.70 17.24 -16.44
C LEU A 262 2.22 17.01 -16.75
N GLU A 263 1.94 16.62 -17.98
CA GLU A 263 0.62 16.09 -18.35
C GLU A 263 0.41 14.71 -17.73
N CYS A 264 -0.81 14.43 -17.30
CA CYS A 264 -1.17 13.19 -16.63
C CYS A 264 -2.46 12.60 -17.23
N GLU A 265 -2.45 11.28 -17.46
CA GLU A 265 -3.62 10.55 -17.92
C GLU A 265 -3.91 9.34 -17.03
N GLU A 266 -5.16 9.14 -16.67
CA GLU A 266 -5.67 7.93 -16.08
C GLU A 266 -6.62 7.28 -17.10
N ARG A 267 -6.17 6.21 -17.76
CA ARG A 267 -6.87 5.54 -18.84
C ARG A 267 -6.59 4.05 -18.90
N GLU A 268 -7.30 3.33 -19.76
CA GLU A 268 -6.89 1.98 -20.12
C GLU A 268 -5.51 2.00 -20.77
N VAL A 269 -4.66 1.05 -20.41
CA VAL A 269 -3.33 0.82 -20.97
C VAL A 269 -3.31 -0.56 -21.57
N LEU A 270 -3.06 -0.65 -22.87
CA LEU A 270 -2.99 -1.94 -23.56
C LEU A 270 -1.61 -2.59 -23.36
N LEU A 271 -1.58 -3.92 -23.34
CA LEU A 271 -0.34 -4.67 -23.24
C LEU A 271 0.61 -4.34 -24.40
N ASP A 272 0.05 -4.23 -25.60
CA ASP A 272 0.83 -3.98 -26.82
C ASP A 272 1.45 -2.57 -26.87
N GLU A 273 0.88 -1.58 -26.16
CA GLU A 273 1.44 -0.22 -26.11
C GLU A 273 2.61 -0.06 -25.15
N LEU A 274 2.97 -1.09 -24.38
CA LEU A 274 4.09 -1.01 -23.44
C LEU A 274 5.42 -0.64 -24.11
N HIS A 275 5.60 -0.97 -25.38
CA HIS A 275 6.77 -0.59 -26.21
C HIS A 275 6.88 0.92 -26.49
N ASP A 276 5.79 1.66 -26.30
CA ASP A 276 5.73 3.10 -26.56
C ASP A 276 6.12 3.95 -25.36
N PHE A 277 6.21 3.35 -24.17
CA PHE A 277 6.63 4.06 -22.97
C PHE A 277 8.16 4.14 -22.84
N ALA A 278 8.62 5.26 -22.27
CA ALA A 278 10.03 5.51 -21.99
C ALA A 278 10.44 5.00 -20.59
N GLU A 279 9.54 5.08 -19.60
CA GLU A 279 9.80 4.68 -18.24
C GLU A 279 8.59 3.92 -17.66
N CYS A 280 8.88 3.04 -16.70
CA CYS A 280 7.85 2.34 -15.91
C CYS A 280 8.22 2.32 -14.43
N GLY A 281 7.23 2.46 -13.56
CA GLY A 281 7.37 2.34 -12.12
C GLY A 281 6.16 1.69 -11.47
N LEU A 282 6.39 1.04 -10.34
CA LEU A 282 5.36 0.51 -9.45
C LEU A 282 5.22 1.41 -8.24
N CYS A 283 4.03 1.92 -7.96
CA CYS A 283 3.81 2.82 -6.84
C CYS A 283 2.93 2.23 -5.74
N GLY A 284 3.31 2.49 -4.49
CA GLY A 284 2.60 2.03 -3.29
C GLY A 284 3.24 2.53 -2.00
N THR A 285 2.56 2.34 -0.88
CA THR A 285 3.01 2.85 0.42
C THR A 285 4.39 2.31 0.83
N ALA A 286 4.70 1.05 0.52
CA ALA A 286 5.93 0.41 0.98
C ALA A 286 7.18 1.06 0.36
N ALA A 287 7.23 1.16 -0.96
CA ALA A 287 8.41 1.60 -1.73
C ALA A 287 8.33 3.04 -2.23
N VAL A 288 7.16 3.69 -2.14
CA VAL A 288 6.78 4.91 -2.85
C VAL A 288 6.75 4.66 -4.36
N ILE A 289 7.90 4.51 -5.03
CA ILE A 289 8.00 4.02 -6.41
C ILE A 289 9.16 3.04 -6.51
N SER A 290 8.91 1.85 -7.09
CA SER A 290 9.92 0.90 -7.54
C SER A 290 10.09 1.04 -9.04
N PRO A 291 11.27 1.39 -9.57
CA PRO A 291 11.47 1.49 -11.02
C PRO A 291 11.42 0.10 -11.67
N VAL A 292 10.87 0.02 -12.87
CA VAL A 292 10.79 -1.21 -13.68
C VAL A 292 11.62 -1.01 -14.96
N GLY A 293 12.57 -1.91 -15.20
CA GLY A 293 13.43 -1.84 -16.38
C GLY A 293 12.95 -2.70 -17.54
N SER A 294 12.31 -3.84 -17.23
CA SER A 294 11.71 -4.70 -18.27
C SER A 294 10.53 -5.51 -17.75
N ILE A 295 9.69 -5.95 -18.70
CA ILE A 295 8.55 -6.85 -18.45
C ILE A 295 8.65 -8.01 -19.46
N ASN A 296 8.65 -9.23 -18.95
CA ASN A 296 8.59 -10.44 -19.79
C ASN A 296 7.13 -10.76 -20.09
N ASN A 297 6.75 -10.67 -21.37
CA ASN A 297 5.46 -11.03 -21.89
C ASN A 297 5.54 -12.44 -22.51
N PHE A 298 5.43 -13.49 -21.70
CA PHE A 298 5.45 -14.90 -22.13
C PHE A 298 6.63 -15.27 -23.05
N GLY A 299 7.82 -14.72 -22.78
CA GLY A 299 9.06 -14.98 -23.54
C GLY A 299 9.52 -13.80 -24.39
N GLU A 300 8.67 -12.82 -24.66
CA GLU A 300 9.05 -11.54 -25.24
C GLU A 300 9.48 -10.57 -24.12
N GLU A 301 10.69 -10.04 -24.19
CA GLU A 301 11.17 -9.05 -23.22
C GLU A 301 10.89 -7.63 -23.70
N ILE A 302 9.97 -6.93 -23.04
CA ILE A 302 9.66 -5.53 -23.27
C ILE A 302 10.59 -4.70 -22.39
N CYS A 303 11.56 -4.00 -22.97
CA CYS A 303 12.54 -3.18 -22.27
C CYS A 303 12.15 -1.71 -22.36
N PHE A 304 12.19 -1.00 -21.23
CA PHE A 304 12.00 0.45 -21.19
C PHE A 304 13.32 1.17 -21.48
N PRO A 305 13.32 2.27 -22.26
CA PRO A 305 14.51 3.05 -22.55
C PRO A 305 15.29 3.55 -21.33
N SER A 306 14.63 3.73 -20.17
CA SER A 306 15.28 4.06 -18.89
C SER A 306 16.25 2.98 -18.39
N GLY A 307 16.11 1.74 -18.88
CA GLY A 307 17.05 0.65 -18.65
C GLY A 307 16.99 0.02 -17.29
N MET A 308 18.04 -0.77 -16.97
CA MET A 308 18.16 -1.59 -15.76
C MET A 308 19.15 -1.04 -14.73
N GLU A 309 19.85 0.05 -15.02
CA GLU A 309 20.92 0.55 -14.15
C GLU A 309 20.40 1.61 -13.16
N GLU A 310 19.56 2.53 -13.64
CA GLU A 310 19.06 3.65 -12.86
C GLU A 310 17.56 3.83 -13.04
N MET A 311 16.95 4.50 -12.07
CA MET A 311 15.56 4.95 -12.16
C MET A 311 15.42 5.98 -13.28
N GLY A 312 14.41 5.86 -14.13
CA GLY A 312 14.11 6.82 -15.18
C GLY A 312 13.95 8.25 -14.62
N PRO A 313 14.34 9.28 -15.37
CA PRO A 313 14.45 10.65 -14.86
C PRO A 313 13.12 11.24 -14.37
N VAL A 314 11.99 10.93 -15.00
CA VAL A 314 10.68 11.42 -14.57
C VAL A 314 10.23 10.65 -13.32
N ILE A 315 10.32 9.32 -13.32
CA ILE A 315 10.01 8.48 -12.15
C ILE A 315 10.85 8.89 -10.94
N LYS A 316 12.14 9.21 -11.14
CA LYS A 316 13.04 9.69 -10.09
C LYS A 316 12.57 11.01 -9.49
N LYS A 317 12.20 11.98 -10.33
CA LYS A 317 11.68 13.28 -9.86
C LYS A 317 10.37 13.10 -9.07
N LEU A 318 9.47 12.24 -9.54
CA LEU A 318 8.23 11.90 -8.83
C LEU A 318 8.52 11.29 -7.45
N TYR A 319 9.46 10.34 -7.39
CA TYR A 319 9.89 9.70 -6.15
C TYR A 319 10.48 10.71 -5.16
N GLU A 320 11.45 11.52 -5.60
CA GLU A 320 12.14 12.51 -4.78
C GLU A 320 11.18 13.60 -4.27
N THR A 321 10.27 14.07 -5.12
CA THR A 321 9.29 15.09 -4.73
C THR A 321 8.31 14.54 -3.70
N LEU A 322 7.72 13.36 -3.92
CA LEU A 322 6.75 12.81 -2.97
C LEU A 322 7.42 12.44 -1.64
N THR A 323 8.62 11.86 -1.65
CA THR A 323 9.35 11.58 -0.41
C THR A 323 9.77 12.85 0.31
N GLY A 324 10.15 13.90 -0.42
CA GLY A 324 10.44 15.23 0.13
C GLY A 324 9.21 15.83 0.84
N ILE A 325 8.03 15.70 0.26
CA ILE A 325 6.76 16.13 0.88
C ILE A 325 6.51 15.32 2.17
N GLN A 326 6.63 14.00 2.13
CA GLN A 326 6.39 13.12 3.28
C GLN A 326 7.35 13.37 4.45
N MET A 327 8.58 13.81 4.16
CA MET A 327 9.61 14.11 5.14
C MET A 327 9.67 15.59 5.57
N GLY A 328 8.75 16.43 5.07
CA GLY A 328 8.71 17.84 5.39
C GLY A 328 9.87 18.66 4.81
N VAL A 329 10.53 18.17 3.76
CA VAL A 329 11.60 18.86 3.01
C VAL A 329 11.01 19.74 1.91
N ILE A 330 9.91 19.30 1.31
CA ILE A 330 9.14 20.00 0.29
C ILE A 330 7.78 20.33 0.90
N GLU A 331 7.30 21.55 0.65
CA GLU A 331 5.98 21.99 1.11
C GLU A 331 4.88 21.09 0.55
N ALA A 332 4.00 20.62 1.44
CA ALA A 332 2.90 19.74 1.08
C ALA A 332 1.66 20.54 0.65
N PRO A 333 0.81 20.01 -0.23
CA PRO A 333 -0.53 20.54 -0.41
C PRO A 333 -1.30 20.52 0.91
N GLU A 334 -2.24 21.45 1.07
CA GLU A 334 -3.09 21.54 2.26
C GLU A 334 -3.79 20.19 2.55
N GLY A 335 -3.80 19.77 3.81
CA GLY A 335 -4.43 18.54 4.27
C GLY A 335 -3.67 17.24 3.98
N TRP A 336 -2.49 17.28 3.31
CA TRP A 336 -1.75 16.05 3.03
C TRP A 336 -0.94 15.53 4.22
N ILE A 337 -0.53 16.40 5.10
CA ILE A 337 0.27 16.04 6.28
C ILE A 337 -0.61 16.15 7.53
N HIS A 338 -0.80 15.01 8.18
CA HIS A 338 -1.44 14.95 9.49
C HIS A 338 -0.37 14.90 10.57
N LYS A 339 -0.28 15.97 11.36
CA LYS A 339 0.70 16.08 12.44
C LYS A 339 0.19 15.37 13.69
N ILE A 340 0.98 14.42 14.21
CA ILE A 340 0.67 13.65 15.40
C ILE A 340 1.30 14.30 16.65
N MET A 341 2.56 14.73 16.53
CA MET A 341 3.29 15.40 17.62
C MET A 341 4.50 16.17 17.10
#